data_81dcfac8a48dd660dcd5b6a89458b4ee
#
_entry.id   81dcfac8a48dd660dcd5b6a89458b4ee
#
_cell.length_a   1.000
_cell.length_b   1.000
_cell.length_c   1.000
_cell.angle_alpha   90.00
_cell.angle_beta   90.00
_cell.angle_gamma   90.00
#
_symmetry.space_group_name_H-M   'P 1'
#
loop_
_entity.id
_entity.type
_entity.pdbx_description
1 polymer ?
#
loop_
_entity_poly.entity_id
_entity_poly.type
_entity_poly.pdbx_seq_one_letter_code
_entity_poly.pdbx_strand_id
1 'polypeptide(L)'
;LQNQIIFPLYLKEQKRGLILQISKSDYMLYLKHPAWLWLKKHDKNVLPLPDENLKARFADGNNYELYVENLFPNAVKLGWDRENNGSYDDLVNKTHIEIEEGTKTIFQGRFLVDNLTFICDIIEKTEDGSYDLYEIKATTKVKEKEHLPDLSFQQVVMERLGYKINRIYVVHLNNKYSKKGLIDINKLSVLEDKTDDVKALKHITEENIQR
;
A
#
# COMPACT_ATOMS: atom_id res chain seq x y z
N LEU A 1 -22.43 5.26 -14.15
CA LEU A 1 -23.38 4.11 -14.24
C LEU A 1 -22.70 2.81 -14.70
N GLN A 2 -21.51 2.83 -15.34
CA GLN A 2 -20.81 1.60 -15.77
C GLN A 2 -19.98 0.94 -14.66
N ASN A 3 -19.55 1.66 -13.63
CA ASN A 3 -18.68 1.10 -12.57
C ASN A 3 -19.44 0.29 -11.49
N GLN A 4 -20.75 0.43 -11.36
CA GLN A 4 -21.53 -0.29 -10.35
C GLN A 4 -21.77 -1.78 -10.65
N ILE A 5 -21.57 -2.22 -11.89
CA ILE A 5 -21.89 -3.60 -12.32
C ILE A 5 -20.64 -4.52 -12.27
N ILE A 6 -19.44 -3.97 -12.33
CA ILE A 6 -18.20 -4.76 -12.44
C ILE A 6 -17.81 -5.40 -11.11
N PHE A 7 -17.96 -4.71 -10.00
CA PHE A 7 -17.50 -5.18 -8.69
C PHE A 7 -18.26 -6.43 -8.15
N PRO A 8 -19.61 -6.52 -8.21
CA PRO A 8 -20.32 -7.73 -7.79
C PRO A 8 -20.05 -8.95 -8.67
N LEU A 9 -19.81 -8.75 -9.98
CA LEU A 9 -19.44 -9.83 -10.90
C LEU A 9 -18.04 -10.37 -10.60
N TYR A 10 -17.10 -9.49 -10.32
CA TYR A 10 -15.72 -9.82 -9.98
C TYR A 10 -15.62 -10.72 -8.72
N LEU A 11 -16.36 -10.40 -7.67
CA LEU A 11 -16.43 -11.24 -6.46
C LEU A 11 -17.07 -12.63 -6.69
N LYS A 12 -17.95 -12.76 -7.71
CA LYS A 12 -18.55 -14.04 -8.08
C LYS A 12 -17.58 -14.96 -8.85
N GLU A 13 -16.70 -14.39 -9.66
CA GLU A 13 -15.69 -15.15 -10.42
C GLU A 13 -14.55 -15.66 -9.55
N GLN A 14 -14.14 -14.90 -8.54
CA GLN A 14 -13.12 -15.31 -7.57
C GLN A 14 -13.48 -16.59 -6.79
N LYS A 15 -14.76 -16.92 -6.65
CA LYS A 15 -15.22 -18.15 -5.99
C LYS A 15 -15.07 -19.41 -6.85
N ARG A 16 -14.66 -19.31 -8.13
CA ARG A 16 -14.62 -20.43 -9.09
C ARG A 16 -13.25 -21.05 -9.35
N GLY A 17 -12.16 -20.48 -8.82
CA GLY A 17 -10.82 -21.05 -8.96
C GLY A 17 -9.88 -20.46 -7.92
N LEU A 18 -8.94 -21.24 -7.42
CA LEU A 18 -7.82 -20.76 -6.60
C LEU A 18 -6.91 -19.85 -7.45
N ILE A 19 -7.38 -18.65 -7.76
CA ILE A 19 -6.51 -17.65 -8.39
C ILE A 19 -5.54 -17.18 -7.32
N LEU A 20 -4.28 -17.50 -7.53
CA LEU A 20 -3.19 -17.11 -6.63
C LEU A 20 -3.05 -15.59 -6.61
N GLN A 21 -3.45 -14.95 -5.52
CA GLN A 21 -3.29 -13.51 -5.38
C GLN A 21 -1.81 -13.14 -5.27
N ILE A 22 -1.45 -12.06 -5.96
CA ILE A 22 -0.12 -11.45 -5.92
C ILE A 22 -0.24 -10.13 -5.16
N SER A 23 0.36 -10.08 -3.99
CA SER A 23 0.39 -8.88 -3.18
C SER A 23 1.56 -7.96 -3.56
N LYS A 24 1.49 -6.70 -3.11
CA LYS A 24 2.60 -5.73 -3.15
C LYS A 24 3.92 -6.37 -2.68
N SER A 25 3.91 -7.07 -1.55
CA SER A 25 5.09 -7.74 -1.01
C SER A 25 5.56 -8.93 -1.85
N ASP A 26 4.66 -9.59 -2.58
CA ASP A 26 5.00 -10.65 -3.52
C ASP A 26 5.71 -10.07 -4.75
N TYR A 27 5.18 -8.96 -5.27
CA TYR A 27 5.83 -8.25 -6.37
C TYR A 27 7.23 -7.77 -6.00
N MET A 28 7.41 -7.19 -4.82
CA MET A 28 8.74 -6.78 -4.33
C MET A 28 9.70 -7.97 -4.15
N LEU A 29 9.18 -9.12 -3.80
CA LEU A 29 9.97 -10.36 -3.68
C LEU A 29 10.36 -10.89 -5.07
N TYR A 30 9.44 -10.86 -6.03
CA TYR A 30 9.70 -11.21 -7.43
C TYR A 30 10.82 -10.35 -8.04
N LEU A 31 10.80 -9.03 -7.77
CA LEU A 31 11.85 -8.12 -8.25
C LEU A 31 13.25 -8.44 -7.69
N LYS A 32 13.32 -9.01 -6.50
CA LYS A 32 14.61 -9.51 -5.97
C LYS A 32 15.08 -10.73 -6.74
N HIS A 33 14.22 -11.71 -6.91
CA HIS A 33 14.44 -12.87 -7.76
C HIS A 33 13.13 -13.68 -7.89
N PRO A 34 12.70 -14.08 -9.11
CA PRO A 34 11.46 -14.83 -9.31
C PRO A 34 11.33 -16.11 -8.47
N ALA A 35 12.44 -16.82 -8.25
CA ALA A 35 12.43 -18.02 -7.42
C ALA A 35 12.00 -17.75 -5.96
N TRP A 36 12.24 -16.56 -5.42
CA TRP A 36 11.81 -16.23 -4.07
C TRP A 36 10.29 -16.13 -3.97
N LEU A 37 9.65 -15.57 -5.00
CA LEU A 37 8.20 -15.55 -5.08
C LEU A 37 7.64 -16.96 -5.20
N TRP A 38 8.22 -17.77 -6.06
CA TRP A 38 7.82 -19.17 -6.22
C TRP A 38 7.91 -19.94 -4.90
N LEU A 39 9.02 -19.84 -4.18
CA LEU A 39 9.22 -20.44 -2.86
C LEU A 39 8.20 -19.95 -1.85
N LYS A 40 7.94 -18.63 -1.79
CA LYS A 40 6.92 -18.06 -0.89
C LYS A 40 5.54 -18.65 -1.12
N LYS A 41 5.19 -18.96 -2.38
CA LYS A 41 3.86 -19.47 -2.75
C LYS A 41 3.72 -20.98 -2.60
N HIS A 42 4.81 -21.74 -2.81
CA HIS A 42 4.77 -23.21 -2.86
C HIS A 42 5.49 -23.88 -1.68
N ASP A 43 6.53 -23.29 -1.15
CA ASP A 43 7.28 -23.83 0.00
C ASP A 43 7.89 -22.71 0.85
N LYS A 44 7.02 -21.96 1.52
CA LYS A 44 7.43 -20.83 2.36
C LYS A 44 8.35 -21.19 3.53
N ASN A 45 8.42 -22.48 3.90
CA ASN A 45 9.22 -22.92 5.04
C ASN A 45 10.74 -22.88 4.75
N VAL A 46 11.12 -22.85 3.46
CA VAL A 46 12.53 -22.67 3.07
C VAL A 46 12.99 -21.21 3.06
N LEU A 47 12.06 -20.26 3.21
CA LEU A 47 12.41 -18.86 3.33
C LEU A 47 13.00 -18.57 4.71
N PRO A 48 14.07 -17.76 4.79
CA PRO A 48 14.65 -17.40 6.08
C PRO A 48 13.63 -16.63 6.93
N LEU A 49 13.56 -17.00 8.20
CA LEU A 49 12.76 -16.25 9.16
C LEU A 49 13.39 -14.85 9.39
N PRO A 50 12.57 -13.84 9.72
CA PRO A 50 13.07 -12.53 10.08
C PRO A 50 14.01 -12.64 11.29
N ASP A 51 15.23 -12.12 11.15
CA ASP A 51 16.15 -11.96 12.25
C ASP A 51 15.72 -10.84 13.23
N GLU A 52 16.40 -10.71 14.35
CA GLU A 52 16.06 -9.71 15.37
C GLU A 52 16.19 -8.27 14.84
N ASN A 53 17.14 -8.01 13.95
CA ASN A 53 17.29 -6.68 13.32
C ASN A 53 16.11 -6.35 12.42
N LEU A 54 15.64 -7.33 11.65
CA LEU A 54 14.48 -7.15 10.79
C LEU A 54 13.19 -6.97 11.60
N LYS A 55 13.02 -7.72 12.69
CA LYS A 55 11.90 -7.56 13.64
C LYS A 55 11.91 -6.16 14.27
N ALA A 56 13.07 -5.68 14.71
CA ALA A 56 13.21 -4.33 15.27
C ALA A 56 12.82 -3.26 14.24
N ARG A 57 13.24 -3.40 12.98
CA ARG A 57 12.82 -2.48 11.89
C ARG A 57 11.31 -2.49 11.64
N PHE A 58 10.66 -3.64 11.77
CA PHE A 58 9.18 -3.71 11.66
C PHE A 58 8.52 -2.97 12.83
N ALA A 59 9.04 -3.14 14.05
CA ALA A 59 8.53 -2.42 15.22
C ALA A 59 8.72 -0.91 15.08
N ASP A 60 9.88 -0.45 14.61
CA ASP A 60 10.14 0.97 14.33
C ASP A 60 9.21 1.51 13.25
N GLY A 61 8.95 0.72 12.19
CA GLY A 61 7.99 1.05 11.15
C GLY A 61 6.59 1.29 11.70
N ASN A 62 6.06 0.32 12.45
CA ASN A 62 4.74 0.41 13.06
C ASN A 62 4.63 1.62 14.02
N ASN A 63 5.66 1.88 14.82
CA ASN A 63 5.69 3.05 15.69
C ASN A 63 5.65 4.36 14.91
N TYR A 64 6.38 4.46 13.79
CA TYR A 64 6.39 5.66 12.97
C TYR A 64 5.04 5.90 12.29
N GLU A 65 4.38 4.83 11.81
CA GLU A 65 3.03 4.92 11.24
C GLU A 65 2.04 5.57 12.23
N LEU A 66 2.07 5.18 13.51
CA LEU A 66 1.23 5.77 14.57
C LEU A 66 1.46 7.28 14.74
N TYR A 67 2.68 7.77 14.54
CA TYR A 67 2.94 9.21 14.54
C TYR A 67 2.40 9.89 13.29
N VAL A 68 2.57 9.29 12.10
CA VAL A 68 2.10 9.84 10.83
C VAL A 68 0.57 9.94 10.79
N GLU A 69 -0.16 9.05 11.46
CA GLU A 69 -1.62 9.14 11.61
C GLU A 69 -2.07 10.52 12.13
N ASN A 70 -1.29 11.17 12.97
CA ASN A 70 -1.62 12.49 13.48
C ASN A 70 -1.50 13.64 12.45
N LEU A 71 -0.92 13.39 11.27
CA LEU A 71 -0.97 14.34 10.15
C LEU A 71 -2.35 14.36 9.49
N PHE A 72 -3.16 13.33 9.71
CA PHE A 72 -4.47 13.13 9.08
C PHE A 72 -5.56 12.86 10.13
N PRO A 73 -5.89 13.83 11.01
CA PRO A 73 -6.70 13.60 12.20
C PRO A 73 -8.15 13.16 11.93
N ASN A 74 -8.64 13.35 10.70
CA ASN A 74 -10.01 12.98 10.31
C ASN A 74 -10.05 11.74 9.39
N ALA A 75 -8.96 11.01 9.30
CA ALA A 75 -8.91 9.81 8.47
C ALA A 75 -9.65 8.63 9.10
N VAL A 76 -10.31 7.85 8.28
CA VAL A 76 -10.88 6.56 8.68
C VAL A 76 -9.78 5.51 8.63
N LYS A 77 -9.55 4.84 9.76
CA LYS A 77 -8.58 3.74 9.85
C LYS A 77 -9.30 2.43 9.69
N LEU A 78 -9.04 1.74 8.60
CA LEU A 78 -9.56 0.41 8.33
C LEU A 78 -8.65 -0.65 8.95
N GLY A 79 -7.52 -0.91 8.32
CA GLY A 79 -6.54 -1.89 8.79
C GLY A 79 -7.06 -3.34 8.84
N TRP A 80 -6.16 -4.28 8.97
CA TRP A 80 -6.50 -5.67 9.19
C TRP A 80 -5.82 -6.20 10.45
N ASP A 81 -6.65 -6.61 11.39
CA ASP A 81 -6.23 -7.26 12.63
C ASP A 81 -6.86 -8.67 12.66
N ARG A 82 -6.01 -9.69 12.72
CA ARG A 82 -6.44 -11.09 12.77
C ARG A 82 -7.38 -11.40 13.92
N GLU A 83 -7.23 -10.72 15.04
CA GLU A 83 -7.95 -11.01 16.27
C GLU A 83 -9.31 -10.29 16.34
N ASN A 84 -9.41 -9.07 15.75
CA ASN A 84 -10.54 -8.20 16.00
C ASN A 84 -11.33 -7.74 14.76
N ASN A 85 -10.79 -7.83 13.54
CA ASN A 85 -11.35 -7.09 12.38
C ASN A 85 -11.93 -7.94 11.24
N GLY A 86 -12.31 -9.17 11.50
CA GLY A 86 -12.91 -10.02 10.47
C GLY A 86 -11.89 -10.60 9.48
N SER A 87 -12.36 -11.01 8.31
CA SER A 87 -11.47 -11.64 7.35
C SER A 87 -10.66 -10.60 6.56
N TYR A 88 -9.47 -10.99 6.14
CA TYR A 88 -8.65 -10.18 5.24
C TYR A 88 -9.40 -9.80 3.94
N ASP A 89 -10.31 -10.65 3.48
CA ASP A 89 -11.08 -10.42 2.27
C ASP A 89 -12.19 -9.38 2.48
N ASP A 90 -12.74 -9.25 3.69
CA ASP A 90 -13.75 -8.23 4.01
C ASP A 90 -13.17 -6.80 3.93
N LEU A 91 -11.86 -6.65 4.08
CA LEU A 91 -11.23 -5.34 4.03
C LEU A 91 -11.38 -4.66 2.65
N VAL A 92 -11.46 -5.43 1.56
CA VAL A 92 -11.74 -4.88 0.22
C VAL A 92 -13.11 -4.23 0.19
N ASN A 93 -14.13 -4.93 0.74
CA ASN A 93 -15.51 -4.41 0.78
C ASN A 93 -15.60 -3.16 1.67
N LYS A 94 -14.96 -3.17 2.85
CA LYS A 94 -14.91 -2.02 3.74
C LYS A 94 -14.28 -0.80 3.06
N THR A 95 -13.15 -1.01 2.36
CA THR A 95 -12.48 0.06 1.60
C THR A 95 -13.39 0.64 0.52
N HIS A 96 -14.12 -0.21 -0.18
CA HIS A 96 -15.04 0.22 -1.23
C HIS A 96 -16.21 1.04 -0.67
N ILE A 97 -16.80 0.60 0.44
CA ILE A 97 -17.87 1.33 1.13
C ILE A 97 -17.40 2.73 1.53
N GLU A 98 -16.25 2.85 2.17
CA GLU A 98 -15.70 4.16 2.57
C GLU A 98 -15.47 5.09 1.37
N ILE A 99 -14.99 4.55 0.25
CA ILE A 99 -14.79 5.32 -0.99
C ILE A 99 -16.14 5.78 -1.57
N GLU A 100 -17.17 4.93 -1.58
CA GLU A 100 -18.52 5.25 -2.06
C GLU A 100 -19.21 6.28 -1.17
N GLU A 101 -19.04 6.19 0.14
CA GLU A 101 -19.55 7.15 1.13
C GLU A 101 -18.82 8.51 1.04
N GLY A 102 -17.75 8.59 0.27
CA GLY A 102 -17.01 9.83 0.03
C GLY A 102 -16.01 10.17 1.12
N THR A 103 -15.60 9.19 1.91
CA THR A 103 -14.55 9.38 2.92
C THR A 103 -13.31 10.00 2.28
N LYS A 104 -12.86 11.12 2.84
CA LYS A 104 -11.77 11.91 2.26
C LYS A 104 -10.43 11.19 2.38
N THR A 105 -10.12 10.64 3.57
CA THR A 105 -8.82 10.03 3.86
C THR A 105 -9.01 8.68 4.52
N ILE A 106 -8.36 7.66 3.96
CA ILE A 106 -8.45 6.27 4.43
C ILE A 106 -7.04 5.75 4.72
N PHE A 107 -6.85 5.23 5.92
CA PHE A 107 -5.67 4.46 6.32
C PHE A 107 -5.90 2.98 6.09
N GLN A 108 -4.88 2.31 5.56
CA GLN A 108 -4.79 0.86 5.45
C GLN A 108 -5.99 0.22 4.72
N GLY A 109 -6.50 0.93 3.70
CA GLY A 109 -7.49 0.38 2.78
C GLY A 109 -6.88 -0.70 1.87
N ARG A 110 -7.64 -1.78 1.61
CA ARG A 110 -7.21 -2.86 0.71
C ARG A 110 -7.86 -2.74 -0.65
N PHE A 111 -7.03 -2.84 -1.69
CA PHE A 111 -7.43 -2.84 -3.08
C PHE A 111 -7.15 -4.19 -3.72
N LEU A 112 -8.03 -4.63 -4.61
CA LEU A 112 -7.95 -5.91 -5.31
C LEU A 112 -8.53 -5.76 -6.72
N VAL A 113 -7.73 -6.09 -7.72
CA VAL A 113 -8.17 -6.19 -9.13
C VAL A 113 -7.48 -7.37 -9.80
N ASP A 114 -8.21 -8.14 -10.58
CA ASP A 114 -7.73 -9.40 -11.14
C ASP A 114 -7.21 -10.31 -10.02
N ASN A 115 -5.94 -10.58 -9.99
CA ASN A 115 -5.28 -11.30 -8.90
C ASN A 115 -4.28 -10.42 -8.12
N LEU A 116 -4.26 -9.10 -8.35
CA LEU A 116 -3.33 -8.17 -7.74
C LEU A 116 -3.97 -7.50 -6.53
N THR A 117 -3.25 -7.46 -5.41
CA THR A 117 -3.77 -6.84 -4.19
C THR A 117 -2.69 -6.10 -3.41
N PHE A 118 -3.11 -5.03 -2.74
CA PHE A 118 -2.27 -4.35 -1.75
C PHE A 118 -3.13 -3.71 -0.67
N ILE A 119 -2.52 -3.44 0.47
CA ILE A 119 -3.02 -2.51 1.47
C ILE A 119 -2.19 -1.25 1.32
N CYS A 120 -2.85 -0.11 1.09
CA CYS A 120 -2.19 1.20 1.09
C CYS A 120 -1.89 1.63 2.52
N ASP A 121 -0.87 2.48 2.69
CA ASP A 121 -0.71 3.13 3.99
C ASP A 121 -1.78 4.24 4.11
N ILE A 122 -1.85 5.17 3.15
CA ILE A 122 -2.85 6.24 3.13
C ILE A 122 -3.29 6.54 1.70
N ILE A 123 -4.58 6.77 1.50
CA ILE A 123 -5.12 7.46 0.33
C ILE A 123 -5.93 8.67 0.76
N GLU A 124 -5.86 9.75 -0.01
CA GLU A 124 -6.66 10.95 0.20
C GLU A 124 -7.34 11.37 -1.09
N LYS A 125 -8.67 11.54 -1.05
CA LYS A 125 -9.47 12.01 -2.17
C LYS A 125 -9.28 13.51 -2.33
N THR A 126 -8.95 13.94 -3.55
CA THR A 126 -8.81 15.34 -3.93
C THR A 126 -10.15 15.95 -4.36
N GLU A 127 -10.20 17.28 -4.51
CA GLU A 127 -11.43 17.99 -4.89
C GLU A 127 -11.93 17.61 -6.30
N ASP A 128 -11.03 17.24 -7.22
CA ASP A 128 -11.39 16.79 -8.57
C ASP A 128 -11.78 15.29 -8.63
N GLY A 129 -11.83 14.62 -7.48
CA GLY A 129 -12.20 13.21 -7.34
C GLY A 129 -11.08 12.23 -7.70
N SER A 130 -9.87 12.71 -7.95
CA SER A 130 -8.66 11.86 -8.01
C SER A 130 -8.14 11.55 -6.60
N TYR A 131 -7.06 10.78 -6.50
CA TYR A 131 -6.50 10.35 -5.22
C TYR A 131 -5.02 10.68 -5.13
N ASP A 132 -4.62 11.17 -3.97
CA ASP A 132 -3.22 11.21 -3.54
C ASP A 132 -2.90 9.92 -2.78
N LEU A 133 -1.77 9.32 -3.09
CA LEU A 133 -1.28 8.09 -2.46
C LEU A 133 -0.05 8.42 -1.60
N TYR A 134 -0.06 7.96 -0.36
CA TYR A 134 1.06 8.15 0.57
C TYR A 134 1.56 6.80 1.06
N GLU A 135 2.85 6.59 0.96
CA GLU A 135 3.54 5.42 1.50
C GLU A 135 4.45 5.85 2.66
N ILE A 136 4.30 5.22 3.81
CA ILE A 136 5.05 5.55 5.03
C ILE A 136 6.31 4.70 5.10
N LYS A 137 7.45 5.31 5.30
CA LYS A 137 8.74 4.62 5.42
C LYS A 137 9.54 5.16 6.61
N ALA A 138 9.80 4.33 7.61
CA ALA A 138 10.66 4.66 8.76
C ALA A 138 12.14 4.74 8.35
N THR A 139 12.43 5.51 7.31
CA THR A 139 13.78 5.78 6.78
C THR A 139 14.00 7.28 6.73
N THR A 140 15.25 7.74 6.69
CA THR A 140 15.58 9.16 6.64
C THR A 140 15.74 9.72 5.22
N LYS A 141 15.48 8.89 4.22
CA LYS A 141 15.50 9.24 2.78
C LYS A 141 14.73 8.22 1.98
N VAL A 142 14.24 8.61 0.82
CA VAL A 142 13.66 7.68 -0.15
C VAL A 142 14.74 6.77 -0.72
N LYS A 143 14.48 5.47 -0.70
CA LYS A 143 15.31 4.44 -1.35
C LYS A 143 14.65 4.09 -2.69
N GLU A 144 15.03 4.77 -3.74
CA GLU A 144 14.36 4.69 -5.04
C GLU A 144 14.17 3.26 -5.54
N LYS A 145 15.21 2.40 -5.46
CA LYS A 145 15.15 1.00 -5.91
C LYS A 145 14.20 0.10 -5.09
N GLU A 146 13.82 0.52 -3.88
CA GLU A 146 12.93 -0.23 -3.00
C GLU A 146 11.53 0.40 -2.96
N HIS A 147 11.45 1.74 -2.80
CA HIS A 147 10.17 2.40 -2.56
C HIS A 147 9.40 2.73 -3.85
N LEU A 148 10.09 3.10 -4.94
CA LEU A 148 9.39 3.48 -6.18
C LEU A 148 8.72 2.30 -6.88
N PRO A 149 9.31 1.09 -6.99
CA PRO A 149 8.61 -0.07 -7.55
C PRO A 149 7.40 -0.51 -6.71
N ASP A 150 7.47 -0.39 -5.38
CA ASP A 150 6.36 -0.63 -4.46
C ASP A 150 5.18 0.30 -4.79
N LEU A 151 5.43 1.61 -4.88
CA LEU A 151 4.43 2.61 -5.24
C LEU A 151 3.90 2.47 -6.67
N SER A 152 4.76 2.09 -7.62
CA SER A 152 4.34 1.84 -9.00
C SER A 152 3.39 0.66 -9.11
N PHE A 153 3.59 -0.40 -8.32
CA PHE A 153 2.64 -1.51 -8.24
C PHE A 153 1.28 -1.03 -7.70
N GLN A 154 1.27 -0.22 -6.65
CA GLN A 154 0.05 0.34 -6.07
C GLN A 154 -0.68 1.23 -7.08
N GLN A 155 0.05 2.11 -7.79
CA GLN A 155 -0.51 2.94 -8.87
C GLN A 155 -1.18 2.09 -9.94
N VAL A 156 -0.51 1.04 -10.44
CA VAL A 156 -1.06 0.15 -11.48
C VAL A 156 -2.36 -0.50 -11.02
N VAL A 157 -2.42 -1.00 -9.78
CA VAL A 157 -3.63 -1.62 -9.22
C VAL A 157 -4.77 -0.60 -9.10
N MET A 158 -4.50 0.60 -8.58
CA MET A 158 -5.50 1.67 -8.47
C MET A 158 -6.06 2.09 -9.83
N GLU A 159 -5.18 2.28 -10.82
CA GLU A 159 -5.59 2.70 -12.16
C GLU A 159 -6.38 1.60 -12.90
N ARG A 160 -6.06 0.32 -12.68
CA ARG A 160 -6.86 -0.81 -13.20
C ARG A 160 -8.26 -0.86 -12.59
N LEU A 161 -8.43 -0.42 -11.36
CA LEU A 161 -9.73 -0.23 -10.71
C LEU A 161 -10.49 1.01 -11.20
N GLY A 162 -9.87 1.83 -12.06
CA GLY A 162 -10.46 3.05 -12.60
C GLY A 162 -10.25 4.29 -11.72
N TYR A 163 -9.45 4.21 -10.68
CA TYR A 163 -9.10 5.37 -9.87
C TYR A 163 -8.00 6.20 -10.54
N LYS A 164 -8.19 7.50 -10.59
CA LYS A 164 -7.19 8.44 -11.10
C LYS A 164 -6.26 8.84 -9.97
N ILE A 165 -4.96 8.62 -10.13
CA ILE A 165 -3.94 9.05 -9.17
C ILE A 165 -3.43 10.45 -9.56
N ASN A 166 -3.55 11.39 -8.63
CA ASN A 166 -3.06 12.75 -8.77
C ASN A 166 -1.59 12.82 -8.38
N ARG A 167 -1.28 12.59 -7.09
CA ARG A 167 0.08 12.63 -6.57
C ARG A 167 0.43 11.38 -5.78
N ILE A 168 1.74 11.11 -5.70
CA ILE A 168 2.29 9.99 -4.96
C ILE A 168 3.42 10.50 -4.08
N TYR A 169 3.27 10.28 -2.77
CA TYR A 169 4.21 10.75 -1.76
C TYR A 169 4.86 9.60 -1.00
N VAL A 170 6.14 9.78 -0.66
CA VAL A 170 6.78 9.01 0.41
C VAL A 170 6.85 9.86 1.66
N VAL A 171 6.26 9.38 2.74
CA VAL A 171 6.33 10.02 4.06
C VAL A 171 7.47 9.37 4.83
N HIS A 172 8.53 10.11 5.12
CA HIS A 172 9.71 9.57 5.76
C HIS A 172 10.25 10.47 6.89
N LEU A 173 11.17 9.93 7.69
CA LEU A 173 11.75 10.65 8.82
C LEU A 173 12.66 11.80 8.36
N ASN A 174 12.52 12.94 9.04
CA ASN A 174 13.41 14.08 8.89
C ASN A 174 14.70 13.86 9.70
N ASN A 175 15.81 13.61 9.05
CA ASN A 175 17.10 13.39 9.70
C ASN A 175 17.67 14.64 10.41
N LYS A 176 17.08 15.81 10.19
CA LYS A 176 17.44 17.06 10.86
C LYS A 176 16.58 17.34 12.09
N TYR A 177 15.55 16.51 12.33
CA TYR A 177 14.69 16.70 13.49
C TYR A 177 15.42 16.29 14.77
N SER A 178 15.38 17.18 15.75
CA SER A 178 15.85 16.91 17.11
C SER A 178 14.69 17.07 18.09
N LYS A 179 14.35 16.00 18.78
CA LYS A 179 13.25 15.99 19.75
C LYS A 179 13.58 16.89 20.94
N LYS A 180 12.70 17.86 21.20
CA LYS A 180 12.70 18.71 22.41
C LYS A 180 11.28 18.69 23.00
N GLY A 181 11.08 17.93 24.07
CA GLY A 181 9.76 17.72 24.67
C GLY A 181 8.92 16.66 23.93
N LEU A 182 7.65 16.97 23.66
CA LEU A 182 6.76 16.11 22.87
C LEU A 182 7.21 16.04 21.40
N ILE A 183 6.90 14.94 20.75
CA ILE A 183 7.19 14.78 19.31
C ILE A 183 6.28 15.69 18.51
N ASP A 184 6.89 16.54 17.68
CA ASP A 184 6.22 17.36 16.69
C ASP A 184 6.26 16.60 15.35
N ILE A 185 5.16 15.99 14.96
CA ILE A 185 5.10 15.14 13.77
C ILE A 185 5.33 15.93 12.47
N ASN A 186 4.91 17.20 12.42
CA ASN A 186 5.12 18.04 11.26
C ASN A 186 6.59 18.36 11.00
N LYS A 187 7.42 18.30 12.05
CA LYS A 187 8.87 18.45 11.95
C LYS A 187 9.59 17.10 11.84
N LEU A 188 9.02 16.05 12.41
CA LEU A 188 9.58 14.70 12.35
C LEU A 188 9.48 14.12 10.96
N SER A 189 8.41 14.44 10.21
CA SER A 189 8.12 13.86 8.90
C SER A 189 8.45 14.79 7.75
N VAL A 190 8.87 14.20 6.64
CA VAL A 190 9.01 14.85 5.33
C VAL A 190 8.06 14.13 4.37
N LEU A 191 7.28 14.91 3.62
CA LEU A 191 6.48 14.43 2.50
C LEU A 191 7.26 14.70 1.21
N GLU A 192 7.81 13.66 0.60
CA GLU A 192 8.57 13.78 -0.64
C GLU A 192 7.69 13.33 -1.82
N ASP A 193 7.39 14.27 -2.74
CA ASP A 193 6.62 13.99 -3.96
C ASP A 193 7.48 13.13 -4.91
N LYS A 194 6.97 11.97 -5.27
CA LYS A 194 7.60 10.99 -6.16
C LYS A 194 6.71 10.64 -7.36
N THR A 195 5.75 11.50 -7.65
CA THR A 195 4.75 11.26 -8.69
C THR A 195 5.37 10.93 -10.04
N ASP A 196 6.29 11.76 -10.52
CA ASP A 196 6.88 11.58 -11.85
C ASP A 196 7.83 10.38 -11.89
N ASP A 197 8.63 10.19 -10.82
CA ASP A 197 9.55 9.05 -10.69
C ASP A 197 8.76 7.71 -10.71
N VAL A 198 7.64 7.65 -10.02
CA VAL A 198 6.78 6.44 -9.95
C VAL A 198 6.07 6.22 -11.28
N LYS A 199 5.51 7.27 -11.89
CA LYS A 199 4.86 7.18 -13.22
C LYS A 199 5.80 6.67 -14.29
N ALA A 200 7.09 7.04 -14.24
CA ALA A 200 8.10 6.55 -15.17
C ALA A 200 8.32 5.03 -15.09
N LEU A 201 8.03 4.41 -13.95
CA LEU A 201 8.17 2.97 -13.75
C LEU A 201 6.93 2.16 -14.18
N LYS A 202 5.79 2.81 -14.48
CA LYS A 202 4.53 2.13 -14.74
C LYS A 202 4.64 1.04 -15.81
N HIS A 203 5.25 1.36 -16.96
CA HIS A 203 5.38 0.42 -18.07
C HIS A 203 6.13 -0.85 -17.66
N ILE A 204 7.29 -0.71 -17.04
CA ILE A 204 8.09 -1.87 -16.60
C ILE A 204 7.40 -2.66 -15.50
N THR A 205 6.61 -1.99 -14.65
CA THR A 205 5.79 -2.64 -13.62
C THR A 205 4.70 -3.50 -14.26
N GLU A 206 4.00 -2.97 -15.26
CA GLU A 206 2.98 -3.73 -16.01
C GLU A 206 3.57 -4.93 -16.74
N GLU A 207 4.73 -4.78 -17.38
CA GLU A 207 5.43 -5.91 -18.00
C GLU A 207 5.83 -7.01 -16.99
N ASN A 208 6.31 -6.60 -15.83
CA ASN A 208 6.69 -7.54 -14.77
C ASN A 208 5.48 -8.29 -14.18
N ILE A 209 4.33 -7.63 -14.10
CA ILE A 209 3.07 -8.25 -13.63
C ILE A 209 2.57 -9.31 -14.63
N GLN A 210 2.83 -9.16 -15.91
CA GLN A 210 2.42 -10.10 -16.97
C GLN A 210 3.30 -11.34 -17.07
N ARG A 211 4.48 -11.34 -16.50
CA ARG A 211 5.45 -12.47 -16.49
C ARG A 211 5.16 -13.48 -15.39
#